data_60b903e7dc73680083cfd3c4b00c2531
#
_entry.id   60b903e7dc73680083cfd3c4b00c2531
#
_cell.length_a   1.000
_cell.length_b   1.000
_cell.length_c   1.000
_cell.angle_alpha   90.00
_cell.angle_beta   90.00
_cell.angle_gamma   90.00
#
_symmetry.space_group_name_H-M   'P 1'
#
loop_
_entity.id
_entity.type
_entity.pdbx_description
1 polymer ?
#
loop_
_entity_poly.entity_id
_entity_poly.type
_entity_poly.pdbx_seq_one_letter_code
_entity_poly.pdbx_strand_id
1 'polypeptide(L)'
;MSYKQDHLNQAMNERTHSWDPPLDIAKKLLNLDKDDRRKLFTELKPDSFGIGSLMGFTKIEIDEKGQASFYCKPEEYHYNPIGSVHGGLAATLLDSCNSISAQCNLDKGLIALTTDIKVNYLSQISVDTGEVVARGKIDKLGR
;
A
#
# COMPACT_ATOMS: atom_id res chain seq x y z
N MET A 1 16.27 -23.41 -31.84
CA MET A 1 15.35 -23.10 -30.74
C MET A 1 15.13 -21.60 -30.73
N SER A 2 14.02 -21.13 -31.25
CA SER A 2 13.77 -19.73 -31.46
C SER A 2 12.89 -19.15 -30.34
N TYR A 3 13.43 -19.03 -29.16
CA TYR A 3 12.74 -18.35 -28.04
C TYR A 3 12.80 -16.81 -28.12
N LYS A 4 13.50 -16.28 -29.11
CA LYS A 4 13.77 -14.83 -29.21
C LYS A 4 12.91 -14.08 -30.23
N GLN A 5 12.16 -14.74 -31.10
CA GLN A 5 11.49 -14.08 -32.21
C GLN A 5 10.02 -13.77 -31.88
N ASP A 6 9.39 -14.52 -30.99
CA ASP A 6 7.93 -14.37 -30.74
C ASP A 6 7.59 -13.23 -29.78
N HIS A 7 8.54 -12.73 -29.00
CA HIS A 7 8.34 -11.64 -28.04
C HIS A 7 8.44 -10.22 -28.66
N LEU A 8 8.94 -10.10 -29.90
CA LEU A 8 9.12 -8.80 -30.54
C LEU A 8 7.85 -8.22 -31.16
N ASN A 9 6.78 -8.99 -31.28
CA ASN A 9 5.51 -8.59 -31.89
C ASN A 9 4.32 -8.50 -30.93
N GLN A 10 4.51 -8.72 -29.62
CA GLN A 10 3.46 -8.41 -28.66
C GLN A 10 3.44 -6.89 -28.41
N ALA A 11 2.29 -6.28 -28.65
CA ALA A 11 2.07 -4.91 -28.22
C ALA A 11 2.38 -4.78 -26.74
N MET A 12 3.24 -3.82 -26.37
CA MET A 12 3.51 -3.54 -24.96
C MET A 12 2.22 -3.05 -24.30
N ASN A 13 1.87 -3.65 -23.17
CA ASN A 13 0.80 -3.14 -22.35
C ASN A 13 1.23 -1.82 -21.72
N GLU A 14 0.50 -0.75 -22.00
CA GLU A 14 0.74 0.55 -21.41
C GLU A 14 -0.14 0.74 -20.16
N ARG A 15 0.44 1.34 -19.14
CA ARG A 15 -0.26 1.79 -17.95
C ARG A 15 0.13 3.22 -17.63
N THR A 16 -0.86 4.08 -17.54
CA THR A 16 -0.68 5.46 -17.12
C THR A 16 -0.88 5.60 -15.61
N HIS A 17 -0.07 6.42 -14.97
CA HIS A 17 -0.19 6.76 -13.56
C HIS A 17 -0.43 8.24 -13.41
N SER A 18 -1.31 8.59 -12.50
CA SER A 18 -1.51 9.97 -12.05
C SER A 18 -1.53 9.99 -10.53
N TRP A 19 -1.12 11.09 -9.96
CA TRP A 19 -1.19 11.30 -8.51
C TRP A 19 -1.32 12.79 -8.22
N ASP A 20 -1.93 13.09 -7.11
CA ASP A 20 -1.94 14.44 -6.58
C ASP A 20 -0.54 14.82 -6.07
N PRO A 21 -0.14 16.10 -6.13
CA PRO A 21 1.10 16.55 -5.50
C PRO A 21 1.13 16.11 -4.03
N PRO A 22 2.31 15.78 -3.48
CA PRO A 22 2.43 15.43 -2.08
C PRO A 22 1.74 16.49 -1.21
N LEU A 23 0.69 16.06 -0.53
CA LEU A 23 0.00 16.92 0.41
C LEU A 23 0.93 17.20 1.58
N ASP A 24 0.79 18.37 2.19
CA ASP A 24 1.48 18.69 3.44
C ASP A 24 0.84 17.95 4.63
N ILE A 25 0.64 16.62 4.41
CA ILE A 25 -0.06 15.73 5.35
C ILE A 25 0.70 15.68 6.67
N ALA A 26 2.03 15.68 6.63
CA ALA A 26 2.84 15.64 7.84
C ALA A 26 2.53 16.83 8.78
N LYS A 27 2.45 18.05 8.23
CA LYS A 27 2.08 19.23 9.02
C LYS A 27 0.64 19.15 9.53
N LYS A 28 -0.29 18.63 8.72
CA LYS A 28 -1.66 18.42 9.17
C LYS A 28 -1.71 17.42 10.32
N LEU A 29 -1.05 16.25 10.17
CA LEU A 29 -1.04 15.19 11.18
C LEU A 29 -0.51 15.66 12.54
N LEU A 30 0.50 16.52 12.56
CA LEU A 30 1.02 17.09 13.81
C LEU A 30 -0.04 17.86 14.61
N ASN A 31 -1.07 18.38 13.95
CA ASN A 31 -2.14 19.19 14.57
C ASN A 31 -3.44 18.43 14.81
N LEU A 32 -3.58 17.20 14.31
CA LEU A 32 -4.77 16.39 14.44
C LEU A 32 -4.72 15.46 15.65
N ASP A 33 -5.85 15.28 16.30
CA ASP A 33 -6.05 14.19 17.26
C ASP A 33 -6.33 12.85 16.53
N LYS A 34 -6.55 11.79 17.31
CA LYS A 34 -6.73 10.43 16.75
C LYS A 34 -7.98 10.32 15.88
N ASP A 35 -9.07 10.93 16.26
CA ASP A 35 -10.34 10.82 15.54
C ASP A 35 -10.27 11.60 14.22
N ASP A 36 -9.68 12.78 14.22
CA ASP A 36 -9.45 13.57 13.01
C ASP A 36 -8.47 12.87 12.05
N ARG A 37 -7.44 12.18 12.58
CA ARG A 37 -6.53 11.37 11.76
C ARG A 37 -7.23 10.20 11.09
N ARG A 38 -8.07 9.47 11.85
CA ARG A 38 -8.88 8.37 11.31
C ARG A 38 -9.78 8.86 10.19
N LYS A 39 -10.45 9.97 10.40
CA LYS A 39 -11.30 10.60 9.38
C LYS A 39 -10.49 10.97 8.13
N LEU A 40 -9.35 11.65 8.30
CA LEU A 40 -8.46 12.02 7.20
C LEU A 40 -8.07 10.81 6.34
N PHE A 41 -7.63 9.71 6.97
CA PHE A 41 -7.19 8.52 6.24
C PHE A 41 -8.35 7.70 5.67
N THR A 42 -9.54 7.74 6.27
CA THR A 42 -10.75 7.11 5.71
C THR A 42 -11.21 7.81 4.44
N GLU A 43 -11.02 9.13 4.35
CA GLU A 43 -11.38 9.94 3.20
C GLU A 43 -10.29 9.92 2.10
N LEU A 44 -9.11 9.38 2.39
CA LEU A 44 -8.00 9.31 1.44
C LEU A 44 -8.30 8.31 0.32
N LYS A 45 -8.24 8.76 -0.91
CA LYS A 45 -8.35 7.87 -2.07
C LYS A 45 -7.02 7.14 -2.28
N PRO A 46 -7.02 5.81 -2.37
CA PRO A 46 -5.78 5.03 -2.46
C PRO A 46 -4.96 5.34 -3.72
N ASP A 47 -5.61 5.73 -4.79
CA ASP A 47 -5.00 6.07 -6.07
C ASP A 47 -4.57 7.54 -6.20
N SER A 48 -4.89 8.39 -5.22
CA SER A 48 -4.52 9.82 -5.25
C SER A 48 -3.08 10.09 -4.82
N PHE A 49 -2.42 9.17 -4.11
CA PHE A 49 -1.01 9.31 -3.73
C PHE A 49 -0.11 8.39 -4.55
N GLY A 50 1.10 8.90 -4.88
CA GLY A 50 1.97 8.32 -5.89
C GLY A 50 2.20 6.82 -5.78
N ILE A 51 2.58 6.30 -4.60
CA ILE A 51 2.82 4.87 -4.41
C ILE A 51 1.52 4.04 -4.51
N GLY A 52 0.39 4.55 -4.04
CA GLY A 52 -0.89 3.88 -4.14
C GLY A 52 -1.36 3.72 -5.58
N SER A 53 -1.24 4.79 -6.39
CA SER A 53 -1.50 4.75 -7.83
C SER A 53 -0.57 3.78 -8.54
N LEU A 54 0.74 3.87 -8.26
CA LEU A 54 1.76 3.00 -8.88
C LEU A 54 1.52 1.53 -8.57
N MET A 55 1.18 1.20 -7.34
CA MET A 55 0.95 -0.17 -6.87
C MET A 55 -0.50 -0.65 -7.06
N GLY A 56 -1.39 0.18 -7.60
CA GLY A 56 -2.78 -0.20 -7.86
C GLY A 56 -3.58 -0.52 -6.60
N PHE A 57 -3.40 0.26 -5.54
CA PHE A 57 -4.24 0.13 -4.35
C PHE A 57 -5.68 0.49 -4.70
N THR A 58 -6.62 -0.34 -4.27
CA THR A 58 -8.04 -0.21 -4.64
C THR A 58 -8.90 0.38 -3.53
N LYS A 59 -8.53 0.16 -2.27
CA LYS A 59 -9.34 0.56 -1.12
C LYS A 59 -8.48 0.72 0.14
N ILE A 60 -8.90 1.64 1.01
CA ILE A 60 -8.40 1.80 2.37
C ILE A 60 -9.60 1.75 3.32
N GLU A 61 -9.48 1.02 4.41
CA GLU A 61 -10.45 1.01 5.50
C GLU A 61 -9.73 1.25 6.82
N ILE A 62 -10.37 1.99 7.72
CA ILE A 62 -9.88 2.23 9.08
C ILE A 62 -10.98 1.76 10.06
N ASP A 63 -10.63 0.86 10.97
CA ASP A 63 -11.56 0.38 11.96
C ASP A 63 -11.70 1.33 13.17
N GLU A 64 -12.60 1.00 14.09
CA GLU A 64 -12.85 1.77 15.32
C GLU A 64 -11.61 1.91 16.22
N LYS A 65 -10.67 0.98 16.12
CA LYS A 65 -9.39 1.01 16.85
C LYS A 65 -8.29 1.77 16.10
N GLY A 66 -8.60 2.33 14.93
CA GLY A 66 -7.63 2.99 14.07
C GLY A 66 -6.67 2.03 13.37
N GLN A 67 -7.05 0.76 13.21
CA GLN A 67 -6.27 -0.22 12.46
C GLN A 67 -6.67 -0.13 10.98
N ALA A 68 -5.69 0.00 10.11
CA ALA A 68 -5.92 0.13 8.68
C ALA A 68 -5.96 -1.22 7.98
N SER A 69 -6.75 -1.29 6.92
CA SER A 69 -6.71 -2.36 5.92
C SER A 69 -6.51 -1.77 4.54
N PHE A 70 -5.55 -2.30 3.78
CA PHE A 70 -5.25 -1.88 2.43
C PHE A 70 -5.52 -3.02 1.46
N TYR A 71 -6.13 -2.69 0.34
CA TYR A 71 -6.59 -3.64 -0.66
C TYR A 71 -5.87 -3.39 -1.98
N CYS A 72 -5.57 -4.47 -2.68
CA CYS A 72 -5.02 -4.44 -4.03
C CYS A 72 -5.48 -5.67 -4.81
N LYS A 73 -5.85 -5.49 -6.06
CA LYS A 73 -6.04 -6.61 -6.99
C LYS A 73 -4.75 -6.81 -7.76
N PRO A 74 -4.03 -7.95 -7.58
CA PRO A 74 -2.83 -8.23 -8.34
C PRO A 74 -3.10 -8.29 -9.84
N GLU A 75 -2.20 -7.72 -10.62
CA GLU A 75 -2.23 -7.70 -12.07
C GLU A 75 -0.84 -8.06 -12.64
N GLU A 76 -0.73 -8.33 -13.93
CA GLU A 76 0.51 -8.77 -14.56
C GLU A 76 1.68 -7.79 -14.41
N TYR A 77 1.40 -6.49 -14.33
CA TYR A 77 2.44 -5.48 -14.11
C TYR A 77 3.10 -5.55 -12.72
N HIS A 78 2.51 -6.33 -11.81
CA HIS A 78 3.13 -6.63 -10.51
C HIS A 78 4.08 -7.83 -10.55
N TYR A 79 4.21 -8.49 -11.71
CA TYR A 79 4.99 -9.71 -11.80
C TYR A 79 6.49 -9.45 -11.76
N ASN A 80 7.19 -10.39 -11.14
CA ASN A 80 8.63 -10.50 -11.27
C ASN A 80 9.00 -11.27 -12.57
N PRO A 81 10.27 -11.31 -12.96
CA PRO A 81 10.68 -11.99 -14.20
C PRO A 81 10.43 -13.51 -14.24
N ILE A 82 10.11 -14.14 -13.12
CA ILE A 82 9.80 -15.57 -13.05
C ILE A 82 8.31 -15.88 -13.09
N GLY A 83 7.46 -14.89 -13.34
CA GLY A 83 6.02 -15.07 -13.59
C GLY A 83 5.15 -15.20 -12.33
N SER A 84 5.53 -14.57 -11.24
CA SER A 84 4.69 -14.43 -10.05
C SER A 84 4.66 -12.99 -9.58
N VAL A 85 3.66 -12.63 -8.78
CA VAL A 85 3.59 -11.29 -8.18
C VAL A 85 4.83 -11.05 -7.34
N HIS A 86 5.50 -9.93 -7.60
CA HIS A 86 6.70 -9.54 -6.87
C HIS A 86 6.39 -9.33 -5.39
N GLY A 87 7.22 -9.90 -4.51
CA GLY A 87 7.05 -9.75 -3.06
C GLY A 87 7.02 -8.30 -2.57
N GLY A 88 7.59 -7.39 -3.36
CA GLY A 88 7.52 -5.95 -3.12
C GLY A 88 6.09 -5.40 -3.05
N LEU A 89 5.13 -5.97 -3.79
CA LEU A 89 3.72 -5.58 -3.67
C LEU A 89 3.22 -5.82 -2.24
N ALA A 90 3.41 -7.04 -1.73
CA ALA A 90 2.97 -7.40 -0.37
C ALA A 90 3.69 -6.54 0.69
N ALA A 91 5.00 -6.32 0.53
CA ALA A 91 5.77 -5.49 1.45
C ALA A 91 5.26 -4.04 1.47
N THR A 92 4.95 -3.45 0.30
CA THR A 92 4.43 -2.08 0.20
C THR A 92 3.02 -1.96 0.80
N LEU A 93 2.16 -2.95 0.56
CA LEU A 93 0.82 -3.00 1.19
C LEU A 93 0.93 -3.07 2.71
N LEU A 94 1.80 -3.93 3.24
CA LEU A 94 2.01 -4.12 4.67
C LEU A 94 2.62 -2.87 5.31
N ASP A 95 3.59 -2.23 4.68
CA ASP A 95 4.19 -0.98 5.15
C ASP A 95 3.16 0.14 5.23
N SER A 96 2.40 0.35 4.15
CA SER A 96 1.36 1.37 4.09
C SER A 96 0.29 1.14 5.16
N CYS A 97 -0.18 -0.11 5.29
CA CYS A 97 -1.17 -0.52 6.26
C CYS A 97 -0.72 -0.27 7.71
N ASN A 98 0.50 -0.71 8.04
CA ASN A 98 1.05 -0.54 9.39
C ASN A 98 1.35 0.92 9.71
N SER A 99 1.90 1.66 8.74
CA SER A 99 2.17 3.10 8.89
C SER A 99 0.90 3.89 9.17
N ILE A 100 -0.17 3.68 8.42
CA ILE A 100 -1.45 4.35 8.64
C ILE A 100 -2.07 3.93 9.99
N SER A 101 -2.01 2.64 10.34
CA SER A 101 -2.46 2.17 11.65
C SER A 101 -1.71 2.88 12.79
N ALA A 102 -0.41 3.05 12.67
CA ALA A 102 0.38 3.80 13.63
C ALA A 102 -0.06 5.27 13.70
N GLN A 103 -0.17 5.95 12.54
CA GLN A 103 -0.60 7.35 12.49
C GLN A 103 -1.96 7.59 13.15
N CYS A 104 -2.94 6.69 12.93
CA CYS A 104 -4.28 6.77 13.52
C CYS A 104 -4.29 6.62 15.05
N ASN A 105 -3.21 6.12 15.65
CA ASN A 105 -3.12 5.82 17.06
C ASN A 105 -2.13 6.69 17.84
N LEU A 106 -1.41 7.58 17.15
CA LEU A 106 -0.49 8.52 17.79
C LEU A 106 -1.22 9.73 18.36
N ASP A 107 -0.67 10.25 19.46
CA ASP A 107 -1.12 11.50 20.05
C ASP A 107 -0.75 12.70 19.16
N LYS A 108 -1.47 13.81 19.35
CA LYS A 108 -1.19 15.08 18.70
C LYS A 108 0.27 15.50 18.91
N GLY A 109 0.90 16.04 17.88
CA GLY A 109 2.29 16.44 17.88
C GLY A 109 3.28 15.33 17.48
N LEU A 110 2.81 14.11 17.23
CA LEU A 110 3.64 12.98 16.84
C LEU A 110 3.32 12.50 15.43
N ILE A 111 4.33 12.03 14.72
CA ILE A 111 4.22 11.26 13.48
C ILE A 111 5.11 10.02 13.57
N ALA A 112 4.72 8.94 12.88
CA ALA A 112 5.53 7.73 12.75
C ALA A 112 6.15 7.66 11.36
N LEU A 113 7.37 7.13 11.29
CA LEU A 113 8.04 6.74 10.05
C LEU A 113 8.54 5.31 10.21
N THR A 114 8.47 4.53 9.16
CA THR A 114 8.98 3.16 9.13
C THR A 114 10.50 3.18 9.23
N THR A 115 11.07 2.47 10.18
CA THR A 115 12.51 2.31 10.37
C THR A 115 12.99 0.91 10.04
N ASP A 116 12.10 -0.08 10.14
CA ASP A 116 12.38 -1.46 9.82
C ASP A 116 11.10 -2.19 9.43
N ILE A 117 11.21 -3.14 8.49
CA ILE A 117 10.12 -4.03 8.10
C ILE A 117 10.64 -5.44 7.92
N LYS A 118 9.99 -6.40 8.56
CA LYS A 118 10.26 -7.82 8.36
C LYS A 118 9.04 -8.49 7.76
N VAL A 119 9.21 -9.13 6.61
CA VAL A 119 8.15 -9.84 5.91
C VAL A 119 8.46 -11.33 5.80
N ASN A 120 7.51 -12.17 6.16
CA ASN A 120 7.57 -13.61 5.93
C ASN A 120 6.57 -13.98 4.81
N TYR A 121 7.08 -14.43 3.69
CA TYR A 121 6.29 -14.86 2.54
C TYR A 121 5.94 -16.34 2.69
N LEU A 122 4.68 -16.65 3.01
CA LEU A 122 4.23 -18.01 3.29
C LEU A 122 3.60 -18.67 2.06
N SER A 123 3.11 -17.87 1.11
CA SER A 123 2.47 -18.35 -0.11
C SER A 123 2.73 -17.40 -1.27
N GLN A 124 2.67 -17.93 -2.47
CA GLN A 124 2.75 -17.17 -3.70
C GLN A 124 1.44 -16.38 -3.92
N ILE A 125 1.56 -15.18 -4.47
CA ILE A 125 0.45 -14.39 -5.00
C ILE A 125 0.53 -14.41 -6.53
N SER A 126 -0.61 -14.56 -7.20
CA SER A 126 -0.77 -14.45 -8.65
C SER A 126 -1.99 -13.59 -8.98
N VAL A 127 -2.24 -13.32 -10.25
CA VAL A 127 -3.48 -12.66 -10.70
C VAL A 127 -4.73 -13.47 -10.35
N ASP A 128 -4.61 -14.80 -10.29
CA ASP A 128 -5.71 -15.70 -9.93
C ASP A 128 -6.02 -15.71 -8.43
N THR A 129 -5.15 -15.13 -7.60
CA THR A 129 -5.40 -15.02 -6.16
C THR A 129 -6.62 -14.14 -5.87
N GLY A 130 -6.97 -13.24 -6.80
CA GLY A 130 -8.01 -12.25 -6.57
C GLY A 130 -7.51 -11.09 -5.72
N GLU A 131 -8.41 -10.39 -5.03
CA GLU A 131 -8.06 -9.25 -4.20
C GLU A 131 -7.26 -9.69 -2.96
N VAL A 132 -6.11 -9.06 -2.75
CA VAL A 132 -5.28 -9.25 -1.56
C VAL A 132 -5.50 -8.10 -0.58
N VAL A 133 -5.42 -8.42 0.71
CA VAL A 133 -5.68 -7.47 1.80
C VAL A 133 -4.54 -7.51 2.80
N ALA A 134 -3.93 -6.36 3.05
CA ALA A 134 -3.05 -6.17 4.20
C ALA A 134 -3.87 -5.60 5.38
N ARG A 135 -3.73 -6.18 6.56
CA ARG A 135 -4.40 -5.71 7.77
C ARG A 135 -3.37 -5.34 8.82
N GLY A 136 -3.41 -4.08 9.24
CA GLY A 136 -2.54 -3.57 10.29
C GLY A 136 -3.09 -3.93 11.68
N LYS A 137 -2.17 -4.20 12.59
CA LYS A 137 -2.47 -4.39 14.00
C LYS A 137 -1.38 -3.74 14.83
N ILE A 138 -1.78 -2.90 15.78
CA ILE A 138 -0.87 -2.31 16.74
C ILE A 138 -0.72 -3.26 17.92
N ASP A 139 0.46 -3.82 18.10
CA ASP A 139 0.76 -4.63 19.29
C ASP A 139 1.21 -3.77 20.46
N LYS A 140 1.98 -2.70 20.19
CA LYS A 140 2.46 -1.78 21.20
C LYS A 140 2.76 -0.41 20.59
N LEU A 141 2.25 0.64 21.21
CA LEU A 141 2.71 2.00 20.98
C LEU A 141 3.88 2.27 21.92
N GLY A 142 5.03 2.64 21.35
CA GLY A 142 6.17 3.09 22.11
C GLY A 142 5.91 4.45 22.77
N ARG A 143 6.83 4.87 23.62
CA ARG A 143 6.88 6.24 24.15
C ARG A 143 7.63 7.12 23.17
#